data_e0d7cbc457fd9e517f7665cc8ce48172
#
_entry.id   e0d7cbc457fd9e517f7665cc8ce48172
#
_cell.length_a   1.000
_cell.length_b   1.000
_cell.length_c   1.000
_cell.angle_alpha   90.00
_cell.angle_beta   90.00
_cell.angle_gamma   90.00
#
_symmetry.space_group_name_H-M   'P 1'
#
loop_
_entity.id
_entity.type
_entity.pdbx_description
1 polymer ?
#
loop_
_entity_poly.entity_id
_entity_poly.type
_entity_poly.pdbx_seq_one_letter_code
_entity_poly.pdbx_strand_id
1 'polypeptide(L)'
;EPTAGDILVNGIPVNPKTQNISYIFQEYSSFPWLTVEQNIRFGLEIKKVSKAEADANVEEMLDIVGLTKFRDYYPSQLSISMLQRVAIARAFATKPELLLMDEPYGQLDIDLRFKLEDELIKLWKKTGTTVLFITHNIEEAVYLSQKIMVLTNKPTSVKTILDNPLPLPRDVVSEEFVALRNQVTDLIKWW
;
A
#
# COMPACT_ATOMS: atom_id res chain seq x y z
N GLU A 1 -15.53 -10.47 -11.52
CA GLU A 1 -15.67 -11.88 -11.13
C GLU A 1 -14.57 -12.70 -11.80
N PRO A 2 -13.95 -13.68 -11.12
CA PRO A 2 -12.98 -14.55 -11.75
C PRO A 2 -13.64 -15.44 -12.80
N THR A 3 -12.90 -15.83 -13.86
CA THR A 3 -13.39 -16.74 -14.90
C THR A 3 -13.63 -18.14 -14.33
N ALA A 4 -12.82 -18.55 -13.35
CA ALA A 4 -12.96 -19.80 -12.61
C ALA A 4 -12.26 -19.67 -11.24
N GLY A 5 -12.65 -20.52 -10.29
CA GLY A 5 -12.13 -20.51 -8.93
C GLY A 5 -12.75 -19.44 -8.05
N ASP A 6 -12.29 -19.38 -6.79
CA ASP A 6 -12.81 -18.48 -5.77
C ASP A 6 -11.69 -17.57 -5.23
N ILE A 7 -12.05 -16.33 -4.86
CA ILE A 7 -11.19 -15.44 -4.12
C ILE A 7 -11.68 -15.42 -2.68
N LEU A 8 -10.82 -15.82 -1.75
CA LEU A 8 -11.16 -15.91 -0.33
C LEU A 8 -10.33 -14.90 0.47
N VAL A 9 -10.97 -14.18 1.40
CA VAL A 9 -10.33 -13.36 2.43
C VAL A 9 -10.72 -13.96 3.78
N ASN A 10 -9.73 -14.37 4.57
CA ASN A 10 -9.93 -15.11 5.83
C ASN A 10 -10.79 -16.38 5.66
N GLY A 11 -10.63 -17.10 4.52
CA GLY A 11 -11.39 -18.31 4.23
C GLY A 11 -12.86 -18.10 3.81
N ILE A 12 -13.28 -16.84 3.66
CA ILE A 12 -14.64 -16.45 3.26
C ILE A 12 -14.59 -15.82 1.86
N PRO A 13 -15.54 -16.15 0.96
CA PRO A 13 -15.60 -15.52 -0.36
C PRO A 13 -15.57 -13.99 -0.27
N VAL A 14 -14.74 -13.38 -1.12
CA VAL A 14 -14.53 -11.92 -1.09
C VAL A 14 -15.83 -11.15 -1.33
N ASN A 15 -16.14 -10.24 -0.42
CA ASN A 15 -17.27 -9.32 -0.53
C ASN A 15 -16.88 -7.94 0.02
N PRO A 16 -16.54 -6.98 -0.87
CA PRO A 16 -16.11 -5.64 -0.44
C PRO A 16 -17.17 -4.85 0.33
N LYS A 17 -18.46 -5.28 0.30
CA LYS A 17 -19.53 -4.62 1.06
C LYS A 17 -19.55 -5.02 2.54
N THR A 18 -19.04 -6.20 2.87
CA THR A 18 -19.09 -6.76 4.22
C THR A 18 -17.71 -6.93 4.87
N GLN A 19 -16.66 -7.03 4.06
CA GLN A 19 -15.28 -7.15 4.49
C GLN A 19 -14.57 -5.79 4.43
N ASN A 20 -13.66 -5.57 5.37
CA ASN A 20 -12.90 -4.32 5.44
C ASN A 20 -11.68 -4.38 4.50
N ILE A 21 -11.92 -4.15 3.22
CA ILE A 21 -10.90 -4.15 2.17
C ILE A 21 -10.71 -2.73 1.67
N SER A 22 -9.46 -2.27 1.60
CA SER A 22 -9.09 -0.97 1.02
C SER A 22 -8.26 -1.16 -0.24
N TYR A 23 -8.34 -0.20 -1.16
CA TYR A 23 -7.60 -0.22 -2.42
C TYR A 23 -6.90 1.13 -2.65
N ILE A 24 -5.63 1.08 -3.04
CA ILE A 24 -4.86 2.23 -3.52
C ILE A 24 -4.55 2.01 -4.99
N PHE A 25 -5.08 2.89 -5.83
CA PHE A 25 -4.90 2.87 -7.28
C PHE A 25 -3.55 3.45 -7.68
N GLN A 26 -3.09 3.11 -8.87
CA GLN A 26 -1.89 3.67 -9.48
C GLN A 26 -1.99 5.20 -9.63
N GLU A 27 -3.17 5.70 -9.98
CA GLU A 27 -3.45 7.13 -10.01
C GLU A 27 -3.94 7.63 -8.64
N TYR A 28 -3.55 8.86 -8.27
CA TYR A 28 -3.92 9.48 -6.99
C TYR A 28 -5.44 9.72 -6.95
N SER A 29 -6.15 8.85 -6.28
CA SER A 29 -7.61 8.86 -6.21
C SER A 29 -8.15 9.74 -5.07
N SER A 30 -7.51 10.87 -4.77
CA SER A 30 -8.03 11.83 -3.79
C SER A 30 -9.30 12.51 -4.29
N PHE A 31 -10.26 12.74 -3.40
CA PHE A 31 -11.48 13.50 -3.72
C PHE A 31 -11.13 14.99 -3.81
N PRO A 32 -11.16 15.63 -4.99
CA PRO A 32 -10.64 16.99 -5.17
C PRO A 32 -11.46 18.07 -4.45
N TRP A 33 -12.70 17.78 -4.09
CA TRP A 33 -13.61 18.67 -3.35
C TRP A 33 -13.54 18.52 -1.82
N LEU A 34 -12.74 17.60 -1.32
CA LEU A 34 -12.51 17.38 0.12
C LEU A 34 -11.09 17.82 0.51
N THR A 35 -10.95 18.36 1.72
CA THR A 35 -9.63 18.63 2.30
C THR A 35 -8.86 17.35 2.60
N VAL A 36 -7.59 17.47 2.98
CA VAL A 36 -6.77 16.32 3.43
C VAL A 36 -7.46 15.58 4.56
N GLU A 37 -7.89 16.30 5.61
CA GLU A 37 -8.59 15.70 6.75
C GLU A 37 -9.87 14.99 6.31
N GLN A 38 -10.68 15.63 5.49
CA GLN A 38 -11.94 15.06 5.01
C GLN A 38 -11.72 13.83 4.12
N ASN A 39 -10.65 13.83 3.29
CA ASN A 39 -10.27 12.66 2.52
C ASN A 39 -9.93 11.46 3.42
N ILE A 40 -9.16 11.67 4.47
CA ILE A 40 -8.80 10.61 5.42
C ILE A 40 -10.02 10.11 6.19
N ARG A 41 -10.89 11.03 6.60
CA ARG A 41 -12.11 10.76 7.36
C ARG A 41 -13.18 10.00 6.57
N PHE A 42 -13.21 10.16 5.26
CA PHE A 42 -14.30 9.70 4.38
C PHE A 42 -14.70 8.22 4.59
N GLY A 43 -13.71 7.32 4.65
CA GLY A 43 -13.98 5.90 4.87
C GLY A 43 -14.56 5.59 6.27
N LEU A 44 -14.16 6.36 7.28
CA LEU A 44 -14.66 6.24 8.65
C LEU A 44 -16.13 6.65 8.76
N GLU A 45 -16.51 7.71 8.04
CA GLU A 45 -17.92 8.18 7.98
C GLU A 45 -18.83 7.15 7.30
N ILE A 46 -18.39 6.56 6.18
CA ILE A 46 -19.14 5.48 5.51
C ILE A 46 -19.36 4.29 6.45
N LYS A 47 -18.35 3.96 7.26
CA LYS A 47 -18.44 2.88 8.27
C LYS A 47 -19.19 3.27 9.52
N LYS A 48 -19.67 4.51 9.61
CA LYS A 48 -20.38 5.05 10.78
C LYS A 48 -19.59 4.89 12.09
N VAL A 49 -18.27 5.05 12.01
CA VAL A 49 -17.39 5.10 13.18
C VAL A 49 -17.79 6.29 14.04
N SER A 50 -17.72 6.14 15.37
CA SER A 50 -18.07 7.24 16.27
C SER A 50 -17.17 8.47 16.00
N LYS A 51 -17.72 9.69 16.22
CA LYS A 51 -16.97 10.93 15.97
C LYS A 51 -15.64 10.95 16.74
N ALA A 52 -15.65 10.58 18.01
CA ALA A 52 -14.45 10.59 18.85
C ALA A 52 -13.37 9.62 18.33
N GLU A 53 -13.76 8.43 17.87
CA GLU A 53 -12.84 7.46 17.30
C GLU A 53 -12.34 7.90 15.92
N ALA A 54 -13.22 8.48 15.08
CA ALA A 54 -12.84 9.02 13.79
C ALA A 54 -11.85 10.18 13.94
N ASP A 55 -12.09 11.10 14.89
CA ASP A 55 -11.19 12.22 15.19
C ASP A 55 -9.80 11.69 15.60
N ALA A 56 -9.75 10.72 16.52
CA ALA A 56 -8.49 10.12 16.96
C ALA A 56 -7.73 9.42 15.81
N ASN A 57 -8.43 8.64 14.97
CA ASN A 57 -7.81 7.97 13.82
C ASN A 57 -7.29 8.96 12.78
N VAL A 58 -8.00 10.04 12.52
CA VAL A 58 -7.58 11.07 11.56
C VAL A 58 -6.34 11.80 12.06
N GLU A 59 -6.29 12.21 13.32
CA GLU A 59 -5.11 12.84 13.92
C GLU A 59 -3.91 11.91 13.85
N GLU A 60 -4.08 10.64 14.20
CA GLU A 60 -3.04 9.64 14.13
C GLU A 60 -2.50 9.48 12.70
N MET A 61 -3.37 9.39 11.68
CA MET A 61 -2.95 9.26 10.29
C MET A 61 -2.23 10.51 9.78
N LEU A 62 -2.75 11.71 10.10
CA LEU A 62 -2.12 12.99 9.74
C LEU A 62 -0.70 13.10 10.29
N ASP A 63 -0.50 12.68 11.53
CA ASP A 63 0.81 12.70 12.19
C ASP A 63 1.79 11.71 11.52
N ILE A 64 1.35 10.45 11.32
CA ILE A 64 2.20 9.40 10.74
C ILE A 64 2.68 9.77 9.33
N VAL A 65 1.79 10.32 8.48
CA VAL A 65 2.14 10.70 7.10
C VAL A 65 2.68 12.13 7.00
N GLY A 66 2.86 12.84 8.13
CA GLY A 66 3.45 14.18 8.19
C GLY A 66 2.61 15.27 7.51
N LEU A 67 1.29 15.14 7.50
CA LEU A 67 0.37 16.09 6.85
C LEU A 67 -0.45 16.94 7.83
N THR A 68 -0.14 16.95 9.11
CA THR A 68 -0.89 17.70 10.14
C THR A 68 -1.04 19.20 9.79
N LYS A 69 0.02 19.84 9.27
CA LYS A 69 0.00 21.25 8.87
C LYS A 69 -0.80 21.53 7.59
N PHE A 70 -1.14 20.50 6.85
CA PHE A 70 -1.84 20.56 5.55
C PHE A 70 -3.28 20.03 5.63
N ARG A 71 -3.80 19.80 6.83
CA ARG A 71 -5.10 19.17 7.08
C ARG A 71 -6.26 19.84 6.34
N ASP A 72 -6.22 21.17 6.24
CA ASP A 72 -7.27 21.98 5.61
C ASP A 72 -7.01 22.27 4.12
N TYR A 73 -5.91 21.75 3.56
CA TYR A 73 -5.56 21.95 2.14
C TYR A 73 -6.38 21.00 1.26
N TYR A 74 -6.70 21.48 0.07
CA TYR A 74 -7.33 20.68 -0.98
C TYR A 74 -6.29 19.98 -1.84
N PRO A 75 -6.63 18.84 -2.48
CA PRO A 75 -5.73 18.11 -3.36
C PRO A 75 -5.00 18.96 -4.41
N SER A 76 -5.66 19.98 -4.97
CA SER A 76 -5.06 20.92 -5.95
C SER A 76 -3.90 21.78 -5.40
N GLN A 77 -3.73 21.83 -4.09
CA GLN A 77 -2.69 22.61 -3.41
C GLN A 77 -1.51 21.74 -2.96
N LEU A 78 -1.57 20.44 -3.23
CA LEU A 78 -0.62 19.45 -2.75
C LEU A 78 0.35 19.01 -3.85
N SER A 79 1.57 18.63 -3.46
CA SER A 79 2.48 17.91 -4.34
C SER A 79 2.01 16.47 -4.57
N ILE A 80 2.55 15.84 -5.61
CA ILE A 80 2.27 14.42 -5.93
C ILE A 80 2.51 13.51 -4.73
N SER A 81 3.63 13.69 -4.03
CA SER A 81 3.95 12.91 -2.84
C SER A 81 2.97 13.12 -1.69
N MET A 82 2.48 14.34 -1.51
CA MET A 82 1.47 14.61 -0.50
C MET A 82 0.14 13.95 -0.87
N LEU A 83 -0.24 13.96 -2.15
CA LEU A 83 -1.44 13.24 -2.63
C LEU A 83 -1.34 11.73 -2.36
N GLN A 84 -0.16 11.15 -2.58
CA GLN A 84 0.07 9.73 -2.28
C GLN A 84 -0.07 9.44 -0.77
N ARG A 85 0.49 10.31 0.08
CA ARG A 85 0.33 10.19 1.53
C ARG A 85 -1.13 10.31 1.97
N VAL A 86 -1.90 11.18 1.36
CA VAL A 86 -3.36 11.28 1.60
C VAL A 86 -4.05 9.96 1.24
N ALA A 87 -3.73 9.36 0.09
CA ALA A 87 -4.33 8.08 -0.33
C ALA A 87 -3.96 6.94 0.63
N ILE A 88 -2.70 6.87 1.08
CA ILE A 88 -2.24 5.89 2.07
C ILE A 88 -2.96 6.11 3.40
N ALA A 89 -2.96 7.33 3.93
CA ALA A 89 -3.61 7.66 5.20
C ALA A 89 -5.11 7.32 5.18
N ARG A 90 -5.81 7.67 4.09
CA ARG A 90 -7.23 7.34 3.89
C ARG A 90 -7.48 5.83 3.92
N ALA A 91 -6.62 5.04 3.27
CA ALA A 91 -6.75 3.60 3.22
C ALA A 91 -6.54 2.96 4.61
N PHE A 92 -5.49 3.38 5.32
CA PHE A 92 -5.16 2.85 6.65
C PHE A 92 -6.08 3.35 7.77
N ALA A 93 -6.67 4.54 7.66
CA ALA A 93 -7.59 5.08 8.66
C ALA A 93 -8.74 4.13 8.98
N THR A 94 -9.20 3.37 8.00
CA THR A 94 -10.27 2.39 8.19
C THR A 94 -9.82 1.08 8.82
N LYS A 95 -8.54 0.93 9.15
CA LYS A 95 -7.91 -0.30 9.70
C LYS A 95 -8.33 -1.54 8.90
N PRO A 96 -7.99 -1.61 7.60
CA PRO A 96 -8.45 -2.69 6.74
C PRO A 96 -7.82 -4.03 7.12
N GLU A 97 -8.56 -5.13 6.90
CA GLU A 97 -8.02 -6.50 7.00
C GLU A 97 -7.09 -6.81 5.82
N LEU A 98 -7.43 -6.27 4.64
CA LEU A 98 -6.67 -6.40 3.41
C LEU A 98 -6.55 -5.05 2.72
N LEU A 99 -5.31 -4.65 2.42
CA LEU A 99 -4.99 -3.49 1.58
C LEU A 99 -4.41 -3.98 0.25
N LEU A 100 -5.05 -3.59 -0.84
CA LEU A 100 -4.58 -3.81 -2.19
C LEU A 100 -3.91 -2.54 -2.69
N MET A 101 -2.68 -2.64 -3.21
CA MET A 101 -1.92 -1.51 -3.76
C MET A 101 -1.43 -1.87 -5.16
N ASP A 102 -1.81 -1.05 -6.14
CA ASP A 102 -1.50 -1.28 -7.55
C ASP A 102 -0.53 -0.23 -8.06
N GLU A 103 0.74 -0.60 -8.18
CA GLU A 103 1.86 0.25 -8.62
C GLU A 103 1.88 1.65 -7.95
N PRO A 104 1.72 1.78 -6.63
CA PRO A 104 1.45 3.06 -5.98
C PRO A 104 2.60 4.07 -6.10
N TYR A 105 3.82 3.61 -6.39
CA TYR A 105 5.03 4.45 -6.42
C TYR A 105 5.64 4.60 -7.82
N GLY A 106 4.99 4.08 -8.86
CA GLY A 106 5.55 4.02 -10.22
C GLY A 106 5.89 5.35 -10.88
N GLN A 107 5.33 6.47 -10.37
CA GLN A 107 5.56 7.82 -10.91
C GLN A 107 6.45 8.70 -10.02
N LEU A 108 7.05 8.14 -8.97
CA LEU A 108 7.84 8.88 -8.00
C LEU A 108 9.34 8.79 -8.29
N ASP A 109 10.07 9.85 -7.95
CA ASP A 109 11.53 9.79 -7.92
C ASP A 109 12.03 8.86 -6.80
N ILE A 110 13.29 8.44 -6.92
CA ILE A 110 13.89 7.41 -6.05
C ILE A 110 13.87 7.83 -4.58
N ASP A 111 14.28 9.06 -4.27
CA ASP A 111 14.39 9.53 -2.88
C ASP A 111 13.04 9.61 -2.19
N LEU A 112 12.03 10.03 -2.94
CA LEU A 112 10.68 10.15 -2.46
C LEU A 112 10.03 8.78 -2.27
N ARG A 113 10.29 7.86 -3.18
CA ARG A 113 9.81 6.47 -3.10
C ARG A 113 10.29 5.82 -1.80
N PHE A 114 11.59 5.83 -1.50
CA PHE A 114 12.10 5.23 -0.27
C PHE A 114 11.47 5.82 1.00
N LYS A 115 11.24 7.13 1.04
CA LYS A 115 10.55 7.77 2.18
C LYS A 115 9.14 7.22 2.37
N LEU A 116 8.38 7.04 1.28
CA LEU A 116 7.01 6.53 1.34
C LEU A 116 6.97 5.03 1.64
N GLU A 117 7.94 4.27 1.17
CA GLU A 117 8.11 2.85 1.52
C GLU A 117 8.38 2.69 3.02
N ASP A 118 9.24 3.52 3.60
CA ASP A 118 9.48 3.55 5.05
C ASP A 118 8.23 3.92 5.85
N GLU A 119 7.45 4.90 5.37
CA GLU A 119 6.17 5.27 5.99
C GLU A 119 5.16 4.11 5.91
N LEU A 120 5.10 3.40 4.78
CA LEU A 120 4.27 2.21 4.62
C LEU A 120 4.68 1.10 5.61
N ILE A 121 5.98 0.83 5.75
CA ILE A 121 6.49 -0.15 6.71
C ILE A 121 6.10 0.21 8.15
N LYS A 122 6.20 1.51 8.53
CA LYS A 122 5.78 1.98 9.86
C LYS A 122 4.29 1.75 10.09
N LEU A 123 3.45 2.11 9.13
CA LEU A 123 2.00 1.88 9.17
C LEU A 123 1.67 0.38 9.26
N TRP A 124 2.30 -0.43 8.43
CA TRP A 124 2.12 -1.87 8.44
C TRP A 124 2.50 -2.50 9.79
N LYS A 125 3.65 -2.15 10.34
CA LYS A 125 4.08 -2.63 11.68
C LYS A 125 3.09 -2.26 12.78
N LYS A 126 2.48 -1.09 12.67
CA LYS A 126 1.53 -0.58 13.67
C LYS A 126 0.16 -1.22 13.56
N THR A 127 -0.32 -1.47 12.33
CA THR A 127 -1.70 -1.94 12.09
C THR A 127 -1.82 -3.45 11.94
N GLY A 128 -0.75 -4.14 11.54
CA GLY A 128 -0.78 -5.57 11.22
C GLY A 128 -1.64 -5.92 10.00
N THR A 129 -2.00 -4.93 9.18
CA THR A 129 -2.81 -5.10 7.96
C THR A 129 -2.13 -6.04 6.99
N THR A 130 -2.87 -6.99 6.39
CA THR A 130 -2.37 -7.74 5.25
C THR A 130 -2.31 -6.84 4.03
N VAL A 131 -1.13 -6.72 3.40
CA VAL A 131 -0.93 -5.89 2.20
C VAL A 131 -0.61 -6.78 1.02
N LEU A 132 -1.38 -6.65 -0.07
CA LEU A 132 -1.04 -7.18 -1.39
C LEU A 132 -0.56 -6.02 -2.26
N PHE A 133 0.74 -5.99 -2.51
CA PHE A 133 1.42 -4.93 -3.24
C PHE A 133 1.80 -5.41 -4.64
N ILE A 134 1.29 -4.75 -5.67
CA ILE A 134 1.61 -5.04 -7.08
C ILE A 134 2.63 -4.02 -7.55
N THR A 135 3.73 -4.50 -8.10
CA THR A 135 4.77 -3.65 -8.68
C THR A 135 5.53 -4.40 -9.78
N HIS A 136 6.06 -3.67 -10.73
CA HIS A 136 7.06 -4.15 -11.70
C HIS A 136 8.50 -3.82 -11.25
N ASN A 137 8.66 -3.11 -10.14
CA ASN A 137 9.95 -2.75 -9.57
C ASN A 137 10.42 -3.83 -8.60
N ILE A 138 11.49 -4.55 -8.97
CA ILE A 138 12.02 -5.65 -8.17
C ILE A 138 12.56 -5.16 -6.82
N GLU A 139 13.16 -3.97 -6.77
CA GLU A 139 13.70 -3.40 -5.55
C GLU A 139 12.60 -3.10 -4.52
N GLU A 140 11.47 -2.53 -4.95
CA GLU A 140 10.27 -2.36 -4.11
C GLU A 140 9.76 -3.71 -3.58
N ALA A 141 9.65 -4.70 -4.45
CA ALA A 141 9.19 -6.03 -4.05
C ALA A 141 10.10 -6.63 -2.97
N VAL A 142 11.43 -6.53 -3.13
CA VAL A 142 12.38 -7.01 -2.13
C VAL A 142 12.38 -6.14 -0.89
N TYR A 143 12.26 -4.81 -1.03
CA TYR A 143 12.31 -3.87 0.10
C TYR A 143 11.12 -4.00 1.04
N LEU A 144 9.90 -4.16 0.50
CA LEU A 144 8.65 -4.09 1.26
C LEU A 144 8.16 -5.45 1.77
N SER A 145 8.28 -6.51 0.96
CA SER A 145 7.49 -7.73 1.17
C SER A 145 8.12 -8.76 2.10
N GLN A 146 7.32 -9.59 2.74
CA GLN A 146 7.72 -10.82 3.42
C GLN A 146 7.66 -12.03 2.48
N LYS A 147 6.86 -11.94 1.42
CA LYS A 147 6.73 -12.95 0.36
C LYS A 147 6.68 -12.26 -0.99
N ILE A 148 7.39 -12.81 -1.98
CA ILE A 148 7.41 -12.29 -3.35
C ILE A 148 6.80 -13.35 -4.26
N MET A 149 5.65 -13.02 -4.85
CA MET A 149 5.02 -13.86 -5.86
C MET A 149 5.47 -13.40 -7.24
N VAL A 150 6.17 -14.26 -7.95
CA VAL A 150 6.62 -14.00 -9.34
C VAL A 150 5.63 -14.61 -10.30
N LEU A 151 5.15 -13.80 -11.24
CA LEU A 151 4.20 -14.20 -12.27
C LEU A 151 4.89 -14.48 -13.59
N THR A 152 4.30 -15.35 -14.43
CA THR A 152 4.77 -15.62 -15.80
C THR A 152 4.26 -14.57 -16.78
N ASN A 153 4.80 -14.57 -18.01
CA ASN A 153 4.18 -13.90 -19.16
C ASN A 153 2.81 -14.49 -19.50
N LYS A 154 2.08 -13.78 -20.36
CA LYS A 154 0.76 -14.25 -20.84
C LYS A 154 0.89 -15.57 -21.63
N PRO A 155 0.04 -16.57 -21.34
CA PRO A 155 -0.98 -16.61 -20.30
C PRO A 155 -0.36 -16.64 -18.89
N THR A 156 -0.79 -15.69 -18.02
CA THR A 156 -0.18 -15.46 -16.71
C THR A 156 -0.52 -16.57 -15.72
N SER A 157 0.50 -17.08 -15.06
CA SER A 157 0.39 -18.01 -13.93
C SER A 157 1.42 -17.67 -12.84
N VAL A 158 1.26 -18.25 -11.67
CA VAL A 158 2.27 -18.12 -10.61
C VAL A 158 3.49 -18.96 -10.99
N LYS A 159 4.63 -18.30 -11.21
CA LYS A 159 5.90 -18.99 -11.49
C LYS A 159 6.50 -19.59 -10.23
N THR A 160 6.56 -18.78 -9.17
CA THR A 160 7.05 -19.19 -7.85
C THR A 160 6.64 -18.17 -6.79
N ILE A 161 6.73 -18.59 -5.53
CA ILE A 161 6.59 -17.71 -4.37
C ILE A 161 7.88 -17.86 -3.55
N LEU A 162 8.55 -16.75 -3.30
CA LEU A 162 9.77 -16.68 -2.50
C LEU A 162 9.46 -16.11 -1.13
N ASP A 163 10.01 -16.70 -0.08
CA ASP A 163 10.05 -16.07 1.24
C ASP A 163 11.18 -15.04 1.27
N ASN A 164 10.92 -13.90 1.89
CA ASN A 164 11.90 -12.85 2.10
C ASN A 164 12.24 -12.76 3.60
N PRO A 165 13.31 -13.42 4.05
CA PRO A 165 13.67 -13.50 5.46
C PRO A 165 14.40 -12.25 5.98
N LEU A 166 14.68 -11.27 5.11
CA LEU A 166 15.46 -10.09 5.46
C LEU A 166 14.72 -9.24 6.52
N PRO A 167 15.41 -8.87 7.62
CA PRO A 167 14.79 -8.05 8.66
C PRO A 167 14.50 -6.63 8.17
N LEU A 168 13.50 -5.98 8.79
CA LEU A 168 13.16 -4.58 8.54
C LEU A 168 13.75 -3.67 9.63
N PRO A 169 14.34 -2.51 9.29
CA PRO A 169 14.50 -1.94 7.94
C PRO A 169 15.55 -2.71 7.14
N ARG A 170 15.40 -2.76 5.83
CA ARG A 170 16.32 -3.45 4.93
C ARG A 170 17.39 -2.50 4.41
N ASP A 171 18.64 -3.00 4.37
CA ASP A 171 19.75 -2.29 3.74
C ASP A 171 19.87 -2.74 2.30
N VAL A 172 19.55 -1.83 1.37
CA VAL A 172 19.50 -2.10 -0.08
C VAL A 172 20.88 -2.41 -0.70
N VAL A 173 21.97 -2.10 0.03
CA VAL A 173 23.35 -2.37 -0.42
C VAL A 173 23.94 -3.61 0.26
N SER A 174 23.22 -4.27 1.18
CA SER A 174 23.69 -5.51 1.81
C SER A 174 23.79 -6.64 0.79
N GLU A 175 24.73 -7.56 1.02
CA GLU A 175 24.95 -8.72 0.13
C GLU A 175 23.68 -9.58 0.04
N GLU A 176 22.97 -9.78 1.13
CA GLU A 176 21.75 -10.58 1.19
C GLU A 176 20.60 -9.93 0.40
N PHE A 177 20.44 -8.60 0.49
CA PHE A 177 19.45 -7.88 -0.30
C PHE A 177 19.76 -7.99 -1.79
N VAL A 178 21.02 -7.74 -2.17
CA VAL A 178 21.47 -7.82 -3.57
C VAL A 178 21.30 -9.24 -4.11
N ALA A 179 21.60 -10.27 -3.31
CA ALA A 179 21.42 -11.67 -3.69
C ALA A 179 19.95 -11.99 -3.98
N LEU A 180 19.03 -11.60 -3.09
CA LEU A 180 17.59 -11.84 -3.29
C LEU A 180 17.05 -11.05 -4.48
N ARG A 181 17.44 -9.78 -4.64
CA ARG A 181 17.09 -8.96 -5.80
C ARG A 181 17.54 -9.61 -7.12
N ASN A 182 18.76 -10.13 -7.18
CA ASN A 182 19.29 -10.83 -8.34
C ASN A 182 18.52 -12.14 -8.62
N GLN A 183 18.19 -12.90 -7.57
CA GLN A 183 17.35 -14.09 -7.71
C GLN A 183 15.99 -13.77 -8.32
N VAL A 184 15.30 -12.73 -7.84
CA VAL A 184 14.03 -12.28 -8.41
C VAL A 184 14.22 -11.81 -9.86
N THR A 185 15.29 -11.06 -10.14
CA THR A 185 15.63 -10.59 -11.49
C THR A 185 15.78 -11.76 -12.47
N ASP A 186 16.49 -12.82 -12.08
CA ASP A 186 16.72 -13.99 -12.95
C ASP A 186 15.41 -14.77 -13.19
N LEU A 187 14.50 -14.76 -12.24
CA LEU A 187 13.18 -15.36 -12.40
C LEU A 187 12.27 -14.58 -13.38
N ILE A 188 12.47 -13.28 -13.53
CA ILE A 188 11.66 -12.41 -14.42
C ILE A 188 12.25 -12.33 -15.82
N LYS A 189 13.52 -12.63 -16.02
CA LYS A 189 14.14 -12.68 -17.36
C LYS A 189 13.45 -13.73 -18.24
N TRP A 190 12.87 -13.27 -19.35
CA TRP A 190 12.10 -14.10 -20.30
C TRP A 190 12.90 -14.49 -21.54
N TRP A 191 14.12 -14.03 -21.66
CA TRP A 191 15.04 -14.24 -22.79
C TRP A 191 16.23 -15.11 -22.39
#